data_d28957f5fc06e253c766df4ce6c4b621
#
_entry.id   d28957f5fc06e253c766df4ce6c4b621
#
_cell.length_a   1.000
_cell.length_b   1.000
_cell.length_c   1.000
_cell.angle_alpha   90.00
_cell.angle_beta   90.00
_cell.angle_gamma   90.00
#
_symmetry.space_group_name_H-M   'P 1'
#
loop_
_entity.id
_entity.type
_entity.pdbx_description
1 polymer ?
#
loop_
_entity_poly.entity_id
_entity_poly.type
_entity_poly.pdbx_seq_one_letter_code
_entity_poly.pdbx_strand_id
1 'polypeptide(L)'
;MGFKAEELTVNSQISDGSGNIKSLVQGNENAIGYISFSYVDDSVSAVKVDGVEATPENVLNKSYKVSRPFLAVYKEENLTESGKSFIDFILSEEGQDIVAKEHLIKVK
;
A
#
# COMPACT_ATOMS: atom_id res chain seq x y z
N MET A 1 -7.13 -4.03 6.99
CA MET A 1 -6.51 -4.36 8.29
C MET A 1 -7.18 -5.55 9.00
N GLY A 2 -8.36 -5.97 8.61
CA GLY A 2 -9.03 -7.16 9.17
C GLY A 2 -9.82 -6.92 10.46
N PHE A 3 -9.93 -5.67 10.91
CA PHE A 3 -10.77 -5.27 12.04
C PHE A 3 -11.90 -4.32 11.58
N LYS A 4 -12.96 -4.22 12.37
CA LYS A 4 -14.08 -3.31 12.10
C LYS A 4 -13.82 -1.94 12.72
N ALA A 5 -14.46 -0.89 12.18
CA ALA A 5 -14.35 0.48 12.71
C ALA A 5 -14.75 0.57 14.20
N GLU A 6 -15.70 -0.26 14.63
CA GLU A 6 -16.19 -0.35 16.01
C GLU A 6 -15.11 -0.86 16.99
N GLU A 7 -14.08 -1.51 16.50
CA GLU A 7 -12.96 -2.05 17.29
C GLU A 7 -11.85 -1.01 17.49
N LEU A 8 -11.96 0.17 16.87
CA LEU A 8 -11.04 1.27 17.09
C LEU A 8 -11.32 1.98 18.40
N THR A 9 -10.27 2.50 19.02
CA THR A 9 -10.42 3.28 20.24
C THR A 9 -11.14 4.61 19.97
N VAL A 10 -11.79 5.17 20.99
CA VAL A 10 -12.45 6.50 20.88
C VAL A 10 -11.51 7.64 20.57
N ASN A 11 -10.20 7.43 20.76
CA ASN A 11 -9.15 8.41 20.46
C ASN A 11 -8.59 8.26 19.04
N SER A 12 -9.11 7.31 18.24
CA SER A 12 -8.67 7.17 16.85
C SER A 12 -9.13 8.35 16.02
N GLN A 13 -8.23 8.85 15.16
CA GLN A 13 -8.56 9.87 14.18
C GLN A 13 -8.75 9.19 12.83
N ILE A 14 -9.87 9.50 12.18
CA ILE A 14 -10.16 9.05 10.82
C ILE A 14 -9.76 10.18 9.88
N SER A 15 -8.98 9.85 8.85
CA SER A 15 -8.54 10.80 7.84
C SER A 15 -8.55 10.15 6.47
N ASP A 16 -8.85 10.95 5.46
CA ASP A 16 -8.89 10.52 4.07
C ASP A 16 -7.49 10.61 3.44
N GLY A 17 -7.00 9.47 2.97
CA GLY A 17 -5.78 9.35 2.18
C GLY A 17 -4.49 9.35 2.99
N SER A 18 -3.47 8.71 2.41
CA SER A 18 -2.17 8.49 3.05
C SER A 18 -1.41 9.79 3.37
N GLY A 19 -1.55 10.83 2.55
CA GLY A 19 -0.89 12.11 2.77
C GLY A 19 -1.36 12.82 4.03
N ASN A 20 -2.66 12.83 4.30
CA ASN A 20 -3.22 13.44 5.51
C ASN A 20 -2.83 12.63 6.77
N ILE A 21 -2.89 11.31 6.70
CA ILE A 21 -2.45 10.45 7.82
C ILE A 21 -0.96 10.68 8.12
N LYS A 22 -0.10 10.75 7.09
CA LYS A 22 1.31 11.06 7.25
C LYS A 22 1.52 12.41 7.97
N SER A 23 0.81 13.46 7.55
CA SER A 23 0.90 14.79 8.18
C SER A 23 0.49 14.77 9.65
N LEU A 24 -0.55 14.01 10.01
CA LEU A 24 -0.98 13.85 11.41
C LEU A 24 0.09 13.15 12.26
N VAL A 25 0.72 12.09 11.75
CA VAL A 25 1.79 11.38 12.45
C VAL A 25 3.05 12.24 12.56
N GLN A 26 3.43 12.95 11.51
CA GLN A 26 4.58 13.87 11.51
C GLN A 26 4.43 14.98 12.56
N GLY A 27 3.20 15.45 12.78
CA GLY A 27 2.91 16.51 13.77
C GLY A 27 2.73 16.03 15.22
N ASN A 28 2.83 14.73 15.49
CA ASN A 28 2.59 14.18 16.83
C ASN A 28 3.49 12.97 17.11
N GLU A 29 4.49 13.15 17.95
CA GLU A 29 5.45 12.10 18.34
C GLU A 29 4.83 10.86 18.97
N ASN A 30 3.61 10.98 19.52
CA ASN A 30 2.89 9.87 20.14
C ASN A 30 1.86 9.22 19.20
N ALA A 31 1.81 9.64 17.94
CA ALA A 31 0.86 9.09 16.97
C ALA A 31 1.45 7.91 16.22
N ILE A 32 0.59 6.97 15.88
CA ILE A 32 0.84 5.88 14.94
C ILE A 32 -0.25 5.88 13.86
N GLY A 33 0.12 5.62 12.63
CA GLY A 33 -0.82 5.54 11.51
C GLY A 33 -0.43 4.45 10.52
N TYR A 34 -1.27 4.20 9.55
CA TYR A 34 -0.95 3.34 8.41
C TYR A 34 -1.17 4.09 7.11
N ILE A 35 -0.22 3.97 6.21
CA ILE A 35 -0.19 4.64 4.91
C ILE A 35 0.31 3.68 3.83
N SER A 36 0.11 4.04 2.56
CA SER A 36 0.74 3.32 1.45
C SER A 36 2.27 3.44 1.54
N PHE A 37 2.96 2.38 1.15
CA PHE A 37 4.43 2.33 1.12
C PHE A 37 5.04 3.50 0.33
N SER A 38 4.38 3.94 -0.74
CA SER A 38 4.79 5.08 -1.56
C SER A 38 4.83 6.44 -0.84
N TYR A 39 4.23 6.55 0.35
CA TYR A 39 4.21 7.78 1.14
C TYR A 39 5.23 7.78 2.28
N VAL A 40 5.96 6.68 2.49
CA VAL A 40 6.99 6.60 3.53
C VAL A 40 8.26 7.28 3.02
N ASP A 41 8.72 8.28 3.77
CA ASP A 41 9.98 9.00 3.55
C ASP A 41 10.63 9.36 4.89
N ASP A 42 11.68 10.17 4.86
CA ASP A 42 12.46 10.56 6.06
C ASP A 42 11.67 11.38 7.10
N SER A 43 10.44 11.81 6.78
CA SER A 43 9.60 12.58 7.71
C SER A 43 8.81 11.71 8.69
N VAL A 44 8.74 10.41 8.47
CA VAL A 44 8.07 9.42 9.33
C VAL A 44 8.86 8.11 9.37
N SER A 45 8.85 7.44 10.51
CA SER A 45 9.54 6.16 10.69
C SER A 45 8.61 4.99 10.43
N ALA A 46 9.03 4.05 9.59
CA ALA A 46 8.31 2.80 9.40
C ALA A 46 8.51 1.86 10.60
N VAL A 47 7.42 1.35 11.14
CA VAL A 47 7.44 0.44 12.30
C VAL A 47 7.70 -1.00 11.84
N LYS A 48 8.55 -1.71 12.56
CA LYS A 48 8.71 -3.16 12.39
C LYS A 48 7.47 -3.89 12.90
N VAL A 49 6.99 -4.86 12.14
CA VAL A 49 5.89 -5.74 12.55
C VAL A 49 6.45 -7.13 12.83
N ASP A 50 6.24 -7.63 14.05
CA ASP A 50 6.85 -8.88 14.53
C ASP A 50 8.40 -8.92 14.35
N GLY A 51 9.06 -7.77 14.49
CA GLY A 51 10.49 -7.62 14.29
C GLY A 51 10.94 -7.51 12.83
N VAL A 52 10.02 -7.60 11.87
CA VAL A 52 10.30 -7.52 10.43
C VAL A 52 10.12 -6.10 9.92
N GLU A 53 11.08 -5.63 9.14
CA GLU A 53 11.05 -4.29 8.53
C GLU A 53 10.13 -4.25 7.30
N ALA A 54 9.51 -3.08 7.07
CA ALA A 54 8.72 -2.80 5.88
C ALA A 54 9.65 -2.54 4.68
N THR A 55 10.13 -3.59 4.05
CA THR A 55 10.95 -3.51 2.82
C THR A 55 10.25 -4.23 1.66
N PRO A 56 10.53 -3.84 0.39
CA PRO A 56 10.00 -4.55 -0.76
C PRO A 56 10.27 -6.06 -0.71
N GLU A 57 11.47 -6.46 -0.32
CA GLU A 57 11.85 -7.87 -0.19
C GLU A 57 10.98 -8.60 0.84
N ASN A 58 10.80 -8.01 2.03
CA ASN A 58 10.00 -8.59 3.10
C ASN A 58 8.49 -8.64 2.78
N VAL A 59 8.02 -7.73 1.95
CA VAL A 59 6.64 -7.77 1.43
C VAL A 59 6.49 -8.89 0.39
N LEU A 60 7.41 -9.02 -0.56
CA LEU A 60 7.36 -10.02 -1.61
C LEU A 60 7.51 -11.45 -1.07
N ASN A 61 8.38 -11.67 -0.10
CA ASN A 61 8.55 -12.98 0.56
C ASN A 61 7.50 -13.25 1.65
N LYS A 62 6.54 -12.31 1.85
CA LYS A 62 5.43 -12.40 2.81
C LYS A 62 5.84 -12.46 4.28
N SER A 63 7.08 -12.11 4.63
CA SER A 63 7.51 -12.01 6.02
C SER A 63 6.92 -10.75 6.70
N TYR A 64 6.76 -9.65 5.98
CA TYR A 64 6.05 -8.47 6.48
C TYR A 64 4.54 -8.64 6.30
N LYS A 65 3.82 -8.85 7.40
CA LYS A 65 2.42 -9.29 7.40
C LYS A 65 1.41 -8.18 7.07
N VAL A 66 1.76 -6.91 7.32
CA VAL A 66 0.88 -5.77 7.04
C VAL A 66 1.08 -5.31 5.59
N SER A 67 0.61 -6.10 4.66
CA SER A 67 0.68 -5.80 3.23
C SER A 67 -0.55 -6.31 2.52
N ARG A 68 -0.92 -5.65 1.42
CA ARG A 68 -1.98 -6.12 0.52
C ARG A 68 -1.66 -5.72 -0.91
N PRO A 69 -2.01 -6.56 -1.90
CA PRO A 69 -1.85 -6.20 -3.30
C PRO A 69 -2.94 -5.21 -3.75
N PHE A 70 -2.62 -4.40 -4.76
CA PHE A 70 -3.64 -3.78 -5.58
C PHE A 70 -4.23 -4.84 -6.53
N LEU A 71 -5.55 -4.89 -6.60
CA LEU A 71 -6.25 -5.86 -7.43
C LEU A 71 -7.00 -5.13 -8.54
N ALA A 72 -6.77 -5.54 -9.78
CA ALA A 72 -7.66 -5.23 -10.89
C ALA A 72 -8.79 -6.27 -10.92
N VAL A 73 -10.03 -5.81 -10.81
CA VAL A 73 -11.20 -6.69 -10.84
C VAL A 73 -11.98 -6.43 -12.13
N TYR A 74 -12.23 -7.48 -12.88
CA TYR A 74 -13.00 -7.42 -14.13
C TYR A 74 -13.87 -8.65 -14.31
N LYS A 75 -14.89 -8.52 -15.15
CA LYS A 75 -15.73 -9.62 -15.58
C LYS A 75 -15.28 -10.08 -16.97
N GLU A 76 -14.83 -11.31 -17.09
CA GLU A 76 -14.18 -11.83 -18.31
C GLU A 76 -15.05 -11.68 -19.55
N GLU A 77 -16.36 -11.95 -19.43
CA GLU A 77 -17.33 -11.81 -20.52
C GLU A 77 -17.53 -10.36 -21.02
N ASN A 78 -17.14 -9.36 -20.20
CA ASN A 78 -17.25 -7.93 -20.54
C ASN A 78 -15.87 -7.31 -20.85
N LEU A 79 -14.79 -8.10 -20.78
CA LEU A 79 -13.44 -7.60 -21.03
C LEU A 79 -13.23 -7.42 -22.54
N THR A 80 -13.10 -6.17 -22.95
CA THR A 80 -12.79 -5.82 -24.34
C THR A 80 -11.32 -6.15 -24.68
N GLU A 81 -11.00 -6.26 -25.96
CA GLU A 81 -9.60 -6.41 -26.44
C GLU A 81 -8.68 -5.30 -25.88
N SER A 82 -9.16 -4.03 -25.89
CA SER A 82 -8.41 -2.91 -25.33
C SER A 82 -8.22 -3.05 -23.81
N GLY A 83 -9.25 -3.53 -23.09
CA GLY A 83 -9.15 -3.78 -21.66
C GLY A 83 -8.13 -4.87 -21.33
N LYS A 84 -8.10 -5.94 -22.13
CA LYS A 84 -7.10 -7.00 -22.01
C LYS A 84 -5.70 -6.49 -22.27
N SER A 85 -5.50 -5.73 -23.35
CA SER A 85 -4.22 -5.12 -23.68
C SER A 85 -3.72 -4.18 -22.56
N PHE A 86 -4.62 -3.47 -21.91
CA PHE A 86 -4.27 -2.61 -20.77
C PHE A 86 -3.79 -3.43 -19.56
N ILE A 87 -4.47 -4.53 -19.23
CA ILE A 87 -4.04 -5.44 -18.16
C ILE A 87 -2.68 -6.06 -18.48
N ASP A 88 -2.49 -6.53 -19.72
CA ASP A 88 -1.23 -7.09 -20.17
C ASP A 88 -0.10 -6.06 -20.10
N PHE A 89 -0.39 -4.79 -20.45
CA PHE A 89 0.57 -3.69 -20.31
C PHE A 89 0.95 -3.45 -18.83
N ILE A 90 -0.03 -3.37 -17.92
CA ILE A 90 0.27 -3.20 -16.48
C ILE A 90 1.21 -4.31 -15.97
N LEU A 91 1.03 -5.53 -16.45
CA LEU A 91 1.84 -6.69 -16.05
C LEU A 91 3.12 -6.86 -16.87
N SER A 92 3.36 -6.02 -17.88
CA SER A 92 4.60 -6.01 -18.66
C SER A 92 5.76 -5.41 -17.86
N GLU A 93 6.99 -5.62 -18.33
CA GLU A 93 8.18 -5.00 -17.72
C GLU A 93 8.08 -3.48 -17.69
N GLU A 94 7.64 -2.86 -18.80
CA GLU A 94 7.45 -1.41 -18.88
C GLU A 94 6.39 -0.90 -17.88
N GLY A 95 5.25 -1.57 -17.80
CA GLY A 95 4.19 -1.24 -16.82
C GLY A 95 4.68 -1.40 -15.38
N GLN A 96 5.44 -2.44 -15.08
CA GLN A 96 6.01 -2.67 -13.75
C GLN A 96 7.13 -1.66 -13.40
N ASP A 97 7.85 -1.14 -14.40
CA ASP A 97 8.81 -0.05 -14.19
C ASP A 97 8.11 1.26 -13.80
N ILE A 98 6.94 1.54 -14.38
CA ILE A 98 6.10 2.66 -13.96
C ILE A 98 5.63 2.48 -12.50
N VAL A 99 5.18 1.27 -12.14
CA VAL A 99 4.78 0.94 -10.75
C VAL A 99 5.93 1.21 -9.77
N ALA A 100 7.16 0.83 -10.13
CA ALA A 100 8.33 1.08 -9.30
C ALA A 100 8.69 2.58 -9.19
N LYS A 101 8.52 3.36 -10.25
CA LYS A 101 8.73 4.82 -10.23
C LYS A 101 7.77 5.53 -9.28
N GLU A 102 6.58 5.00 -9.12
CA GLU A 102 5.57 5.47 -8.14
C GLU A 102 5.82 4.93 -6.72
N HIS A 103 7.02 4.41 -6.46
CA HIS A 103 7.43 3.84 -5.17
C HIS A 103 6.52 2.70 -4.69
N LEU A 104 5.89 1.99 -5.60
CA LEU A 104 5.13 0.77 -5.31
C LEU A 104 5.98 -0.47 -5.60
N ILE A 105 5.56 -1.61 -5.06
CA ILE A 105 6.31 -2.86 -5.17
C ILE A 105 5.85 -3.62 -6.41
N LYS A 106 6.79 -3.94 -7.31
CA LYS A 106 6.54 -4.78 -8.49
C LYS A 106 6.03 -6.16 -8.07
N VAL A 107 5.14 -6.72 -8.89
CA VAL A 107 4.65 -8.10 -8.70
C VAL A 107 5.37 -9.12 -9.58
N LYS A 108 6.20 -8.64 -10.50
CA LYS A 108 7.05 -9.43 -11.39
C LYS A 108 8.45 -8.82 -11.49
#